data_a97d394352cf286fe05411818fa6f7e7
#
_entry.id   a97d394352cf286fe05411818fa6f7e7
#
_cell.length_a   1.000
_cell.length_b   1.000
_cell.length_c   1.000
_cell.angle_alpha   90.00
_cell.angle_beta   90.00
_cell.angle_gamma   90.00
#
_symmetry.space_group_name_H-M   'P 1'
#
loop_
_entity.id
_entity.type
_entity.pdbx_description
1 polymer ?
#
loop_
_entity_poly.entity_id
_entity_poly.type
_entity_poly.pdbx_seq_one_letter_code
_entity_poly.pdbx_strand_id
1 'polypeptide(L)'
;ESRSFDRRIVKIDGIKTNSQGDLGRYISAIWLTPQMDRLFRGGSQPRRSFLDRLVYAFDVEHAKRTSNFEHLYKQWYQLLKSGQNDNFWLTSLEEEMAGLGVAIAAARREQIAKLNTFIDHEPDDVFPNVKLELDGTVEKMLDNMPALDVEEAYAAKLKSQRRNVLYNDNVDGVNRTDFKVYYKKKRMPAELCSTGEQKSLLISIILAQTKCQTLDKGFAPILLLDEVVAHLDDIKREALLTKIRDLKVQAWITSTDPELFRSLSGEAQFWEVKNNTVSER
;
A
#
# COMPACT_ATOMS: atom_id res chain seq x y z
N GLU A 1 -13.54 30.30 -18.15
CA GLU A 1 -14.27 29.03 -18.22
C GLU A 1 -13.85 28.19 -17.01
N SER A 2 -14.76 28.10 -16.02
CA SER A 2 -14.56 27.27 -14.83
C SER A 2 -14.66 25.80 -15.22
N ARG A 3 -13.56 25.05 -15.18
CA ARG A 3 -13.60 23.59 -15.24
C ARG A 3 -14.32 23.10 -13.99
N SER A 4 -15.59 22.73 -14.13
CA SER A 4 -16.28 21.93 -13.12
C SER A 4 -15.57 20.58 -13.07
N PHE A 5 -14.91 20.29 -11.93
CA PHE A 5 -14.45 18.93 -11.68
C PHE A 5 -15.69 18.05 -11.52
N ASP A 6 -16.00 17.26 -12.53
CA ASP A 6 -17.05 16.26 -12.48
C ASP A 6 -16.78 15.31 -11.30
N ARG A 7 -17.55 15.48 -10.24
CA ARG A 7 -17.45 14.65 -9.05
C ARG A 7 -17.88 13.23 -9.45
N ARG A 8 -16.97 12.25 -9.32
CA ARG A 8 -17.29 10.85 -9.59
C ARG A 8 -18.49 10.42 -8.76
N ILE A 9 -19.50 9.88 -9.42
CA ILE A 9 -20.68 9.31 -8.77
C ILE A 9 -20.52 7.80 -8.76
N VAL A 10 -20.55 7.22 -7.56
CA VAL A 10 -20.50 5.78 -7.36
C VAL A 10 -21.91 5.30 -7.07
N LYS A 11 -22.33 4.22 -7.73
CA LYS A 11 -23.58 3.52 -7.49
C LYS A 11 -23.30 2.04 -7.25
N ILE A 12 -23.95 1.46 -6.23
CA ILE A 12 -23.94 0.03 -5.91
C ILE A 12 -25.40 -0.44 -6.08
N ASP A 13 -25.63 -1.39 -6.95
CA ASP A 13 -26.97 -1.89 -7.33
C ASP A 13 -27.96 -0.76 -7.71
N GLY A 14 -27.45 0.25 -8.42
CA GLY A 14 -28.22 1.41 -8.85
C GLY A 14 -28.39 2.50 -7.79
N ILE A 15 -28.07 2.24 -6.54
CA ILE A 15 -28.17 3.18 -5.41
C ILE A 15 -26.88 3.98 -5.28
N LYS A 16 -27.00 5.33 -5.24
CA LYS A 16 -25.86 6.21 -5.06
C LYS A 16 -25.27 6.05 -3.65
N THR A 17 -23.96 5.85 -3.57
CA THR A 17 -23.22 5.81 -2.29
C THR A 17 -22.75 7.19 -1.87
N ASN A 18 -22.53 7.37 -0.58
CA ASN A 18 -22.02 8.62 0.00
C ASN A 18 -20.51 8.75 -0.13
N SER A 19 -19.80 7.64 -0.31
CA SER A 19 -18.33 7.59 -0.35
C SER A 19 -17.83 6.63 -1.43
N GLN A 20 -16.75 6.99 -2.11
CA GLN A 20 -16.04 6.06 -3.00
C GLN A 20 -15.43 4.87 -2.22
N GLY A 21 -15.12 5.05 -0.94
CA GLY A 21 -14.63 4.00 -0.04
C GLY A 21 -15.62 2.85 0.15
N ASP A 22 -16.94 3.10 -0.01
CA ASP A 22 -17.95 2.06 0.13
C ASP A 22 -17.76 0.90 -0.88
N LEU A 23 -17.18 1.18 -2.05
CA LEU A 23 -16.83 0.14 -3.03
C LEU A 23 -15.84 -0.89 -2.44
N GLY A 24 -14.92 -0.49 -1.58
CA GLY A 24 -13.93 -1.39 -0.97
C GLY A 24 -14.52 -2.51 -0.11
N ARG A 25 -15.82 -2.42 0.22
CA ARG A 25 -16.55 -3.48 0.94
C ARG A 25 -17.04 -4.58 0.00
N TYR A 26 -17.16 -4.30 -1.29
CA TYR A 26 -17.74 -5.20 -2.30
C TYR A 26 -16.72 -5.69 -3.30
N ILE A 27 -15.75 -4.83 -3.63
CA ILE A 27 -14.73 -5.13 -4.62
C ILE A 27 -13.39 -4.61 -4.13
N SER A 28 -12.34 -5.35 -4.38
CA SER A 28 -10.97 -4.95 -4.12
C SER A 28 -10.10 -5.25 -5.34
N ALA A 29 -9.10 -4.42 -5.57
CA ALA A 29 -8.13 -4.61 -6.62
C ALA A 29 -6.71 -4.48 -6.05
N ILE A 30 -5.84 -5.37 -6.49
CA ILE A 30 -4.41 -5.33 -6.21
C ILE A 30 -3.70 -5.20 -7.56
N TRP A 31 -2.72 -4.31 -7.66
CA TRP A 31 -2.05 -4.09 -8.94
C TRP A 31 -0.55 -3.96 -8.82
N LEU A 32 0.12 -4.38 -9.87
CA LEU A 32 1.53 -4.14 -10.16
C LEU A 32 1.66 -3.43 -11.49
N THR A 33 2.47 -2.36 -11.51
CA THR A 33 2.83 -1.62 -12.73
C THR A 33 4.35 -1.52 -12.86
N PRO A 34 4.89 -1.25 -14.07
CA PRO A 34 6.34 -1.09 -14.27
C PRO A 34 6.97 -0.01 -13.39
N GLN A 35 6.21 1.03 -13.03
CA GLN A 35 6.69 2.11 -12.14
C GLN A 35 7.08 1.58 -10.74
N MET A 36 6.44 0.50 -10.30
CA MET A 36 6.70 -0.10 -8.99
C MET A 36 8.00 -0.93 -8.95
N ASP A 37 8.63 -1.22 -10.08
CA ASP A 37 9.93 -1.88 -10.12
C ASP A 37 11.03 -1.06 -9.41
N ARG A 38 10.80 0.24 -9.21
CA ARG A 38 11.71 1.15 -8.48
C ARG A 38 11.28 1.40 -7.04
N LEU A 39 10.27 0.70 -6.53
CA LEU A 39 9.70 0.93 -5.19
C LEU A 39 10.76 0.90 -4.09
N PHE A 40 11.65 -0.09 -4.12
CA PHE A 40 12.67 -0.26 -3.08
C PHE A 40 13.86 0.67 -3.23
N ARG A 41 14.10 1.24 -4.42
CA ARG A 41 15.19 2.20 -4.69
C ARG A 41 14.79 3.64 -4.45
N GLY A 42 13.51 3.92 -4.38
CA GLY A 42 12.96 5.25 -4.14
C GLY A 42 13.06 5.68 -2.67
N GLY A 43 12.60 6.89 -2.38
CA GLY A 43 12.44 7.38 -1.01
C GLY A 43 11.37 6.62 -0.22
N SER A 44 11.21 6.96 1.06
CA SER A 44 10.22 6.32 1.94
C SER A 44 8.76 6.62 1.53
N GLN A 45 8.50 7.74 0.88
CA GLN A 45 7.13 8.15 0.54
C GLN A 45 6.44 7.17 -0.45
N PRO A 46 7.04 6.73 -1.58
CA PRO A 46 6.45 5.70 -2.42
C PRO A 46 6.21 4.37 -1.68
N ARG A 47 7.15 3.96 -0.82
CA ARG A 47 7.02 2.73 -0.02
C ARG A 47 5.87 2.84 0.99
N ARG A 48 5.72 3.99 1.64
CA ARG A 48 4.60 4.27 2.53
C ARG A 48 3.26 4.25 1.80
N SER A 49 3.17 4.88 0.63
CA SER A 49 1.96 4.84 -0.20
C SER A 49 1.60 3.42 -0.65
N PHE A 50 2.60 2.60 -0.93
CA PHE A 50 2.39 1.18 -1.22
C PHE A 50 1.86 0.43 0.00
N LEU A 51 2.46 0.62 1.19
CA LEU A 51 1.99 0.06 2.45
C LEU A 51 0.54 0.46 2.75
N ASP A 52 0.22 1.75 2.67
CA ASP A 52 -1.13 2.25 2.95
C ASP A 52 -2.18 1.64 2.01
N ARG A 53 -1.80 1.34 0.76
CA ARG A 53 -2.65 0.62 -0.18
C ARG A 53 -2.89 -0.83 0.24
N LEU A 54 -1.87 -1.53 0.78
CA LEU A 54 -2.05 -2.88 1.33
C LEU A 54 -3.00 -2.87 2.52
N VAL A 55 -2.88 -1.87 3.40
CA VAL A 55 -3.77 -1.68 4.55
C VAL A 55 -5.20 -1.37 4.10
N TYR A 56 -5.38 -0.47 3.13
CA TYR A 56 -6.70 -0.09 2.60
C TYR A 56 -7.49 -1.28 2.07
N ALA A 57 -6.81 -2.30 1.54
CA ALA A 57 -7.45 -3.52 1.08
C ALA A 57 -8.24 -4.26 2.18
N PHE A 58 -7.91 -4.06 3.45
CA PHE A 58 -8.58 -4.66 4.61
C PHE A 58 -9.42 -3.64 5.39
N ASP A 59 -8.92 -2.44 5.54
CA ASP A 59 -9.52 -1.35 6.30
C ASP A 59 -9.86 -0.17 5.38
N VAL A 60 -11.11 -0.12 4.93
CA VAL A 60 -11.60 0.90 4.00
C VAL A 60 -11.55 2.32 4.57
N GLU A 61 -11.53 2.47 5.91
CA GLU A 61 -11.43 3.77 6.57
C GLU A 61 -9.98 4.29 6.61
N HIS A 62 -8.99 3.43 6.36
CA HIS A 62 -7.58 3.81 6.42
C HIS A 62 -7.23 4.97 5.47
N ALA A 63 -7.75 4.94 4.25
CA ALA A 63 -7.53 6.04 3.29
C ALA A 63 -8.10 7.38 3.77
N LYS A 64 -9.24 7.36 4.47
CA LYS A 64 -9.83 8.56 5.07
C LYS A 64 -9.00 9.05 6.24
N ARG A 65 -8.49 8.14 7.10
CA ARG A 65 -7.62 8.51 8.23
C ARG A 65 -6.32 9.14 7.74
N THR A 66 -5.66 8.55 6.75
CA THR A 66 -4.42 9.11 6.18
C THR A 66 -4.65 10.46 5.53
N SER A 67 -5.74 10.63 4.77
CA SER A 67 -6.11 11.91 4.15
C SER A 67 -6.41 12.99 5.18
N ASN A 68 -7.15 12.65 6.25
CA ASN A 68 -7.45 13.60 7.34
C ASN A 68 -6.18 13.99 8.09
N PHE A 69 -5.31 13.02 8.41
CA PHE A 69 -4.02 13.29 9.03
C PHE A 69 -3.18 14.25 8.19
N GLU A 70 -3.06 14.03 6.89
CA GLU A 70 -2.32 14.91 5.99
C GLU A 70 -2.92 16.31 5.93
N HIS A 71 -4.25 16.41 5.96
CA HIS A 71 -4.94 17.71 5.97
C HIS A 71 -4.65 18.49 7.27
N LEU A 72 -4.79 17.85 8.43
CA LEU A 72 -4.49 18.45 9.72
C LEU A 72 -3.00 18.81 9.85
N TYR A 73 -2.12 17.93 9.42
CA TYR A 73 -0.68 18.19 9.38
C TYR A 73 -0.34 19.43 8.54
N LYS A 74 -0.97 19.59 7.38
CA LYS A 74 -0.79 20.73 6.52
C LYS A 74 -1.29 22.03 7.19
N GLN A 75 -2.45 21.98 7.85
CA GLN A 75 -2.98 23.13 8.60
C GLN A 75 -2.06 23.51 9.76
N TRP A 76 -1.66 22.53 10.57
CA TRP A 76 -0.73 22.71 11.68
C TRP A 76 0.60 23.33 11.22
N TYR A 77 1.17 22.81 10.14
CA TYR A 77 2.40 23.30 9.54
C TYR A 77 2.27 24.75 9.05
N GLN A 78 1.18 25.07 8.35
CA GLN A 78 0.92 26.43 7.85
C GLN A 78 0.71 27.43 9.01
N LEU A 79 0.00 27.03 10.04
CA LEU A 79 -0.24 27.87 11.21
C LEU A 79 1.09 28.23 11.90
N LEU A 80 1.98 27.27 12.08
CA LEU A 80 3.32 27.51 12.64
C LEU A 80 4.16 28.43 11.74
N LYS A 81 4.19 28.20 10.44
CA LYS A 81 4.97 29.03 9.48
C LYS A 81 4.44 30.45 9.35
N SER A 82 3.15 30.70 9.54
CA SER A 82 2.55 32.04 9.50
C SER A 82 2.85 32.89 10.73
N GLY A 83 3.41 32.28 11.79
CA GLY A 83 3.64 32.96 13.07
C GLY A 83 2.38 33.22 13.89
N GLN A 84 1.25 32.68 13.47
CA GLN A 84 0.00 32.69 14.24
C GLN A 84 0.09 31.64 15.34
N ASN A 85 0.55 32.03 16.53
CA ASN A 85 0.75 31.13 17.66
C ASN A 85 -0.53 31.03 18.52
N ASP A 86 -1.65 30.62 17.92
CA ASP A 86 -2.83 30.22 18.70
C ASP A 86 -2.56 28.84 19.34
N ASN A 87 -2.15 28.88 20.61
CA ASN A 87 -1.82 27.68 21.36
C ASN A 87 -3.00 26.73 21.52
N PHE A 88 -4.22 27.26 21.63
CA PHE A 88 -5.41 26.41 21.77
C PHE A 88 -5.67 25.64 20.47
N TRP A 89 -5.65 26.32 19.34
CA TRP A 89 -5.85 25.69 18.04
C TRP A 89 -4.74 24.69 17.70
N LEU A 90 -3.48 25.06 17.93
CA LEU A 90 -2.36 24.14 17.73
C LEU A 90 -2.49 22.87 18.57
N THR A 91 -2.88 22.99 19.84
CA THR A 91 -3.06 21.83 20.72
C THR A 91 -4.21 20.93 20.24
N SER A 92 -5.34 21.50 19.83
CA SER A 92 -6.47 20.73 19.29
C SER A 92 -6.09 19.97 18.02
N LEU A 93 -5.32 20.59 17.11
CA LEU A 93 -4.81 19.90 15.92
C LEU A 93 -3.87 18.76 16.28
N GLU A 94 -2.98 18.94 17.26
CA GLU A 94 -2.02 17.94 17.72
C GLU A 94 -2.71 16.73 18.36
N GLU A 95 -3.74 16.95 19.16
CA GLU A 95 -4.55 15.89 19.78
C GLU A 95 -5.29 15.07 18.69
N GLU A 96 -5.93 15.74 17.74
CA GLU A 96 -6.62 15.06 16.65
C GLU A 96 -5.63 14.29 15.74
N MET A 97 -4.48 14.90 15.42
CA MET A 97 -3.41 14.24 14.67
C MET A 97 -2.85 13.04 15.43
N ALA A 98 -2.74 13.10 16.75
CA ALA A 98 -2.23 12.00 17.57
C ALA A 98 -3.17 10.80 17.50
N GLY A 99 -4.47 10.98 17.69
CA GLY A 99 -5.45 9.90 17.58
C GLY A 99 -5.46 9.25 16.19
N LEU A 100 -5.49 10.08 15.12
CA LEU A 100 -5.40 9.56 13.74
C LEU A 100 -4.07 8.85 13.49
N GLY A 101 -2.96 9.40 13.96
CA GLY A 101 -1.63 8.84 13.79
C GLY A 101 -1.47 7.48 14.46
N VAL A 102 -1.98 7.31 15.67
CA VAL A 102 -1.99 6.01 16.38
C VAL A 102 -2.85 4.99 15.63
N ALA A 103 -4.04 5.38 15.17
CA ALA A 103 -4.90 4.49 14.39
C ALA A 103 -4.25 4.05 13.06
N ILE A 104 -3.55 4.96 12.37
CA ILE A 104 -2.80 4.65 11.13
C ILE A 104 -1.66 3.68 11.44
N ALA A 105 -0.84 3.95 12.47
CA ALA A 105 0.29 3.12 12.85
C ALA A 105 -0.15 1.71 13.29
N ALA A 106 -1.23 1.60 14.06
CA ALA A 106 -1.81 0.33 14.50
C ALA A 106 -2.27 -0.51 13.30
N ALA A 107 -3.01 0.09 12.35
CA ALA A 107 -3.47 -0.61 11.15
C ALA A 107 -2.31 -1.10 10.28
N ARG A 108 -1.24 -0.30 10.11
CA ARG A 108 -0.02 -0.71 9.39
C ARG A 108 0.66 -1.88 10.08
N ARG A 109 0.82 -1.84 11.41
CA ARG A 109 1.43 -2.92 12.21
C ARG A 109 0.65 -4.23 12.07
N GLU A 110 -0.67 -4.16 12.21
CA GLU A 110 -1.54 -5.33 12.07
C GLU A 110 -1.38 -5.96 10.68
N GLN A 111 -1.41 -5.13 9.62
CA GLN A 111 -1.26 -5.62 8.25
C GLN A 111 0.10 -6.29 8.01
N ILE A 112 1.18 -5.69 8.49
CA ILE A 112 2.53 -6.25 8.34
C ILE A 112 2.68 -7.56 9.12
N ALA A 113 2.10 -7.66 10.32
CA ALA A 113 2.10 -8.89 11.09
C ALA A 113 1.36 -10.02 10.36
N LYS A 114 0.15 -9.72 9.83
CA LYS A 114 -0.62 -10.66 9.01
C LYS A 114 0.19 -11.14 7.80
N LEU A 115 0.75 -10.22 7.01
CA LEU A 115 1.53 -10.57 5.82
C LEU A 115 2.77 -11.40 6.15
N ASN A 116 3.53 -11.05 7.18
CA ASN A 116 4.68 -11.84 7.60
C ASN A 116 4.27 -13.27 7.96
N THR A 117 3.15 -13.45 8.70
CA THR A 117 2.61 -14.76 9.03
C THR A 117 2.29 -15.57 7.77
N PHE A 118 1.63 -14.97 6.78
CA PHE A 118 1.33 -15.64 5.51
C PHE A 118 2.59 -16.03 4.74
N ILE A 119 3.54 -15.11 4.63
CA ILE A 119 4.80 -15.32 3.90
C ILE A 119 5.64 -16.42 4.58
N ASP A 120 5.64 -16.50 5.91
CA ASP A 120 6.41 -17.49 6.64
C ASP A 120 5.89 -18.92 6.47
N HIS A 121 4.62 -19.07 6.06
CA HIS A 121 4.00 -20.37 5.74
C HIS A 121 4.12 -20.75 4.25
N GLU A 122 4.56 -19.83 3.38
CA GLU A 122 4.79 -20.13 1.97
C GLU A 122 6.17 -20.78 1.75
N PRO A 123 6.29 -21.71 0.81
CA PRO A 123 7.59 -22.26 0.45
C PRO A 123 8.51 -21.18 -0.12
N ASP A 124 9.79 -21.20 0.27
CA ASP A 124 10.84 -20.36 -0.33
C ASP A 124 11.31 -21.03 -1.64
N ASP A 125 10.49 -20.86 -2.67
CA ASP A 125 10.69 -21.48 -3.99
C ASP A 125 11.17 -20.45 -5.03
N VAL A 126 10.46 -20.34 -6.15
CA VAL A 126 10.77 -19.42 -7.26
C VAL A 126 10.60 -17.95 -6.83
N PHE A 127 9.62 -17.67 -5.96
CA PHE A 127 9.43 -16.35 -5.37
C PHE A 127 9.89 -16.37 -3.93
N PRO A 128 10.90 -15.56 -3.59
CA PRO A 128 11.56 -15.65 -2.29
C PRO A 128 10.69 -15.13 -1.16
N ASN A 129 10.87 -15.72 0.02
CA ASN A 129 10.27 -15.20 1.24
C ASN A 129 10.89 -13.85 1.61
N VAL A 130 10.03 -12.92 1.98
CA VAL A 130 10.39 -11.58 2.45
C VAL A 130 10.15 -11.45 3.95
N LYS A 131 10.88 -10.54 4.59
CA LYS A 131 10.55 -10.02 5.91
C LYS A 131 10.14 -8.57 5.75
N LEU A 132 8.99 -8.21 6.30
CA LEU A 132 8.41 -6.88 6.24
C LEU A 132 8.55 -6.22 7.60
N GLU A 133 9.03 -4.99 7.64
CA GLU A 133 9.22 -4.22 8.87
C GLU A 133 8.74 -2.77 8.68
N LEU A 134 8.38 -2.14 9.79
CA LEU A 134 8.05 -0.72 9.87
C LEU A 134 9.12 0.02 10.64
N ASP A 135 9.66 1.07 10.05
CA ASP A 135 10.55 2.00 10.72
C ASP A 135 9.84 3.34 10.89
N GLY A 136 9.13 3.47 11.99
CA GLY A 136 8.35 4.64 12.33
C GLY A 136 8.34 4.90 13.83
N THR A 137 8.23 6.17 14.21
CA THR A 137 8.26 6.59 15.61
C THR A 137 7.01 6.13 16.36
N VAL A 138 5.83 6.29 15.77
CA VAL A 138 4.55 5.94 16.42
C VAL A 138 4.40 4.42 16.50
N GLU A 139 4.83 3.70 15.46
CA GLU A 139 4.85 2.25 15.44
C GLU A 139 5.73 1.68 16.57
N LYS A 140 6.92 2.28 16.80
CA LYS A 140 7.82 1.90 17.92
C LYS A 140 7.24 2.22 19.30
N MET A 141 6.48 3.31 19.44
CA MET A 141 5.78 3.61 20.69
C MET A 141 4.74 2.52 21.01
N LEU A 142 3.98 2.08 20.00
CA LEU A 142 2.99 1.00 20.12
C LEU A 142 3.60 -0.38 20.45
N ASP A 143 4.91 -0.57 20.33
CA ASP A 143 5.58 -1.79 20.79
C ASP A 143 5.69 -1.87 22.32
N ASN A 144 5.66 -0.71 22.99
CA ASN A 144 6.00 -0.59 24.40
C ASN A 144 4.90 0.00 25.28
N MET A 145 3.84 0.58 24.69
CA MET A 145 2.80 1.30 25.41
C MET A 145 1.41 0.98 24.84
N PRO A 146 0.35 1.02 25.68
CA PRO A 146 -1.03 0.98 25.23
C PRO A 146 -1.36 2.14 24.29
N ALA A 147 -2.34 1.97 23.39
CA ALA A 147 -2.67 2.95 22.36
C ALA A 147 -3.03 4.35 22.93
N LEU A 148 -3.76 4.41 24.06
CA LEU A 148 -4.11 5.67 24.71
C LEU A 148 -2.87 6.43 25.22
N ASP A 149 -1.93 5.72 25.83
CA ASP A 149 -0.68 6.32 26.31
C ASP A 149 0.18 6.80 25.13
N VAL A 150 0.12 6.09 23.99
CA VAL A 150 0.79 6.52 22.76
C VAL A 150 0.15 7.79 22.19
N GLU A 151 -1.17 7.93 22.23
CA GLU A 151 -1.85 9.16 21.78
C GLU A 151 -1.37 10.38 22.60
N GLU A 152 -1.33 10.27 23.91
CA GLU A 152 -0.84 11.33 24.78
C GLU A 152 0.64 11.66 24.51
N ALA A 153 1.48 10.63 24.43
CA ALA A 153 2.91 10.77 24.17
C ALA A 153 3.17 11.37 22.77
N TYR A 154 2.39 11.00 21.77
CA TYR A 154 2.54 11.52 20.41
C TYR A 154 2.03 12.96 20.30
N ALA A 155 0.93 13.33 20.95
CA ALA A 155 0.48 14.71 21.04
C ALA A 155 1.56 15.59 21.71
N ALA A 156 2.12 15.15 22.83
CA ALA A 156 3.23 15.84 23.50
C ALA A 156 4.47 15.96 22.59
N LYS A 157 4.78 14.92 21.81
CA LYS A 157 5.86 14.95 20.83
C LYS A 157 5.61 15.97 19.73
N LEU A 158 4.42 16.01 19.12
CA LEU A 158 4.04 17.02 18.12
C LEU A 158 4.21 18.44 18.68
N LYS A 159 3.73 18.68 19.90
CA LYS A 159 3.88 19.95 20.60
C LYS A 159 5.36 20.34 20.78
N SER A 160 6.22 19.40 21.17
CA SER A 160 7.65 19.65 21.32
C SER A 160 8.36 19.97 20.00
N GLN A 161 7.81 19.48 18.89
CA GLN A 161 8.38 19.65 17.54
C GLN A 161 7.96 20.97 16.85
N ARG A 162 7.07 21.77 17.45
CA ARG A 162 6.65 23.07 16.90
C ARG A 162 7.84 23.93 16.48
N ARG A 163 8.89 23.95 17.29
CA ARG A 163 10.13 24.70 16.99
C ARG A 163 10.88 24.12 15.77
N ASN A 164 10.87 22.80 15.60
CA ASN A 164 11.56 22.15 14.47
C ASN A 164 10.99 22.59 13.13
N VAL A 165 9.67 22.79 13.05
CA VAL A 165 9.00 23.29 11.82
C VAL A 165 9.55 24.63 11.39
N LEU A 166 9.92 25.51 12.35
CA LEU A 166 10.44 26.84 12.05
C LEU A 166 11.87 26.81 11.50
N TYR A 167 12.68 25.83 11.93
CA TYR A 167 14.12 25.81 11.64
C TYR A 167 14.56 24.72 10.65
N ASN A 168 14.00 23.53 10.72
CA ASN A 168 14.55 22.35 10.04
C ASN A 168 13.56 21.55 9.19
N ASP A 169 12.26 21.83 9.23
CA ASP A 169 11.17 21.09 8.59
C ASP A 169 11.18 19.56 8.91
N ASN A 170 11.92 19.14 9.92
CA ASN A 170 12.05 17.74 10.29
C ASN A 170 11.12 17.42 11.45
N VAL A 171 9.93 16.92 11.13
CA VAL A 171 8.89 16.52 12.08
C VAL A 171 8.69 15.03 11.97
N ASP A 172 8.91 14.30 13.07
CA ASP A 172 8.63 12.87 13.16
C ASP A 172 7.14 12.61 13.29
N GLY A 173 6.68 11.55 12.64
CA GLY A 173 5.29 11.11 12.73
C GLY A 173 4.99 10.02 11.73
N VAL A 174 3.73 9.57 11.68
CA VAL A 174 3.27 8.50 10.77
C VAL A 174 3.46 8.84 9.28
N ASN A 175 3.59 10.12 8.94
CA ASN A 175 3.95 10.60 7.61
C ASN A 175 5.44 10.42 7.26
N ARG A 176 6.27 9.96 8.20
CA ARG A 176 7.69 9.65 8.02
C ARG A 176 8.01 8.16 8.14
N THR A 177 7.06 7.35 8.57
CA THR A 177 7.22 5.88 8.63
C THR A 177 7.75 5.35 7.31
N ASP A 178 8.76 4.48 7.39
CA ASP A 178 9.29 3.77 6.24
C ASP A 178 8.88 2.30 6.27
N PHE A 179 8.56 1.77 5.10
CA PHE A 179 8.26 0.37 4.88
C PHE A 179 9.52 -0.34 4.40
N LYS A 180 10.11 -1.13 5.28
CA LYS A 180 11.34 -1.89 5.03
C LYS A 180 11.01 -3.31 4.58
N VAL A 181 11.68 -3.75 3.52
CA VAL A 181 11.55 -5.09 2.96
C VAL A 181 12.93 -5.74 2.91
N TYR A 182 13.02 -6.97 3.40
CA TYR A 182 14.25 -7.75 3.38
C TYR A 182 14.06 -9.06 2.64
N TYR A 183 15.04 -9.42 1.84
CA TYR A 183 15.16 -10.77 1.31
C TYR A 183 15.57 -11.71 2.46
N LYS A 184 14.62 -12.51 2.97
CA LYS A 184 14.80 -13.27 4.21
C LYS A 184 16.01 -14.21 4.14
N LYS A 185 16.14 -15.02 3.08
CA LYS A 185 17.24 -15.97 2.87
C LYS A 185 18.62 -15.31 2.82
N LYS A 186 18.72 -14.16 2.16
CA LYS A 186 19.98 -13.40 2.03
C LYS A 186 20.23 -12.44 3.20
N ARG A 187 19.27 -12.24 4.08
CA ARG A 187 19.30 -11.23 5.16
C ARG A 187 19.68 -9.84 4.66
N MET A 188 19.22 -9.49 3.45
CA MET A 188 19.65 -8.29 2.76
C MET A 188 18.43 -7.38 2.50
N PRO A 189 18.57 -6.04 2.72
CA PRO A 189 17.52 -5.09 2.37
C PRO A 189 17.19 -5.16 0.88
N ALA A 190 15.92 -5.04 0.53
CA ALA A 190 15.45 -5.12 -0.86
C ALA A 190 16.09 -4.05 -1.76
N GLU A 191 16.44 -2.89 -1.23
CA GLU A 191 17.12 -1.80 -1.96
C GLU A 191 18.51 -2.20 -2.49
N LEU A 192 19.18 -3.15 -1.83
CA LEU A 192 20.49 -3.69 -2.21
C LEU A 192 20.40 -4.92 -3.13
N CYS A 193 19.20 -5.46 -3.34
CA CYS A 193 18.97 -6.58 -4.25
C CYS A 193 19.06 -6.14 -5.72
N SER A 194 19.35 -7.09 -6.62
CA SER A 194 19.26 -6.85 -8.05
C SER A 194 17.83 -6.51 -8.49
N THR A 195 17.68 -5.89 -9.67
CA THR A 195 16.34 -5.53 -10.18
C THR A 195 15.39 -6.72 -10.31
N GLY A 196 15.89 -7.85 -10.80
CA GLY A 196 15.11 -9.08 -10.90
C GLY A 196 14.71 -9.67 -9.55
N GLU A 197 15.58 -9.56 -8.53
CA GLU A 197 15.25 -9.95 -7.16
C GLU A 197 14.22 -9.01 -6.54
N GLN A 198 14.39 -7.69 -6.71
CA GLN A 198 13.42 -6.70 -6.24
C GLN A 198 12.03 -6.96 -6.80
N LYS A 199 11.94 -7.28 -8.09
CA LYS A 199 10.68 -7.66 -8.74
C LYS A 199 10.10 -8.95 -8.15
N SER A 200 10.94 -9.96 -7.92
CA SER A 200 10.50 -11.22 -7.28
C SER A 200 10.00 -11.00 -5.85
N LEU A 201 10.67 -10.14 -5.05
CA LEU A 201 10.23 -9.77 -3.70
C LEU A 201 8.87 -9.04 -3.74
N LEU A 202 8.68 -8.13 -4.70
CA LEU A 202 7.42 -7.40 -4.86
C LEU A 202 6.27 -8.35 -5.25
N ILE A 203 6.52 -9.29 -6.17
CA ILE A 203 5.55 -10.33 -6.54
C ILE A 203 5.19 -11.19 -5.32
N SER A 204 6.17 -11.59 -4.50
CA SER A 204 5.92 -12.34 -3.26
C SER A 204 4.95 -11.60 -2.33
N ILE A 205 5.14 -10.28 -2.14
CA ILE A 205 4.24 -9.46 -1.31
C ILE A 205 2.83 -9.44 -1.90
N ILE A 206 2.70 -9.26 -3.21
CA ILE A 206 1.39 -9.19 -3.88
C ILE A 206 0.64 -10.52 -3.82
N LEU A 207 1.34 -11.65 -4.01
CA LEU A 207 0.74 -12.97 -3.90
C LEU A 207 0.29 -13.26 -2.45
N ALA A 208 1.13 -12.93 -1.47
CA ALA A 208 0.78 -13.06 -0.05
C ALA A 208 -0.43 -12.18 0.33
N GLN A 209 -0.45 -10.93 -0.14
CA GLN A 209 -1.57 -10.01 0.06
C GLN A 209 -2.86 -10.56 -0.55
N THR A 210 -2.80 -11.09 -1.78
CA THR A 210 -3.94 -11.67 -2.48
C THR A 210 -4.52 -12.85 -1.71
N LYS A 211 -3.66 -13.77 -1.25
CA LYS A 211 -4.06 -14.94 -0.46
C LYS A 211 -4.63 -14.55 0.89
N CYS A 212 -3.94 -13.66 1.61
CA CYS A 212 -4.39 -13.13 2.90
C CYS A 212 -5.78 -12.50 2.77
N GLN A 213 -6.00 -11.66 1.77
CA GLN A 213 -7.27 -10.99 1.55
C GLN A 213 -8.40 -11.98 1.20
N THR A 214 -8.12 -12.96 0.34
CA THR A 214 -9.11 -13.98 -0.02
C THR A 214 -9.60 -14.75 1.20
N LEU A 215 -8.70 -15.09 2.12
CA LEU A 215 -9.03 -15.83 3.33
C LEU A 215 -9.74 -14.96 4.38
N ASP A 216 -9.32 -13.70 4.54
CA ASP A 216 -9.87 -12.80 5.56
C ASP A 216 -11.26 -12.25 5.16
N LYS A 217 -11.46 -11.89 3.90
CA LYS A 217 -12.72 -11.30 3.40
C LYS A 217 -13.69 -12.31 2.81
N GLY A 218 -13.26 -13.54 2.55
CA GLY A 218 -14.07 -14.55 1.88
C GLY A 218 -14.31 -14.30 0.38
N PHE A 219 -13.70 -13.28 -0.21
CA PHE A 219 -13.69 -13.03 -1.65
C PHE A 219 -12.30 -12.57 -2.13
N ALA A 220 -11.96 -13.01 -3.34
CA ALA A 220 -10.67 -12.69 -3.93
C ALA A 220 -10.64 -11.26 -4.51
N PRO A 221 -9.52 -10.53 -4.40
CA PRO A 221 -9.34 -9.27 -5.11
C PRO A 221 -9.18 -9.52 -6.63
N ILE A 222 -9.49 -8.50 -7.43
CA ILE A 222 -9.08 -8.47 -8.83
C ILE A 222 -7.59 -8.17 -8.88
N LEU A 223 -6.82 -8.99 -9.56
CA LEU A 223 -5.38 -8.82 -9.74
C LEU A 223 -5.08 -8.18 -11.09
N LEU A 224 -4.41 -7.03 -11.08
CA LEU A 224 -4.04 -6.28 -12.28
C LEU A 224 -2.51 -6.27 -12.40
N LEU A 225 -1.97 -6.94 -13.43
CA LEU A 225 -0.54 -7.10 -13.64
C LEU A 225 -0.14 -6.46 -14.98
N ASP A 226 0.41 -5.26 -14.91
CA ASP A 226 0.78 -4.49 -16.10
C ASP A 226 2.25 -4.75 -16.46
N GLU A 227 2.49 -5.41 -17.60
CA GLU A 227 3.80 -5.81 -18.13
C GLU A 227 4.69 -6.62 -17.16
N VAL A 228 4.10 -7.23 -16.14
CA VAL A 228 4.87 -7.94 -15.10
C VAL A 228 5.59 -9.15 -15.70
N VAL A 229 4.93 -9.90 -16.58
CA VAL A 229 5.46 -11.16 -17.18
C VAL A 229 6.58 -10.92 -18.18
N ALA A 230 6.58 -9.78 -18.87
CA ALA A 230 7.56 -9.45 -19.93
C ALA A 230 9.01 -9.39 -19.43
N HIS A 231 9.22 -9.13 -18.15
CA HIS A 231 10.54 -8.99 -17.54
C HIS A 231 10.92 -10.14 -16.60
N LEU A 232 10.18 -11.24 -16.65
CA LEU A 232 10.50 -12.47 -15.91
C LEU A 232 11.15 -13.49 -16.84
N ASP A 233 12.10 -14.25 -16.30
CA ASP A 233 12.57 -15.47 -16.99
C ASP A 233 11.44 -16.49 -17.08
N ASP A 234 11.60 -17.48 -17.95
CA ASP A 234 10.56 -18.48 -18.24
C ASP A 234 10.08 -19.22 -16.98
N ILE A 235 11.01 -19.57 -16.09
CA ILE A 235 10.71 -20.29 -14.85
C ILE A 235 9.82 -19.45 -13.93
N LYS A 236 10.18 -18.18 -13.73
CA LYS A 236 9.40 -17.28 -12.89
C LYS A 236 8.05 -16.93 -13.50
N ARG A 237 8.00 -16.78 -14.82
CA ARG A 237 6.75 -16.51 -15.52
C ARG A 237 5.76 -17.66 -15.33
N GLU A 238 6.17 -18.88 -15.61
CA GLU A 238 5.32 -20.06 -15.44
C GLU A 238 4.90 -20.25 -13.97
N ALA A 239 5.82 -20.04 -13.03
CA ALA A 239 5.49 -20.09 -11.61
C ALA A 239 4.46 -19.03 -11.20
N LEU A 240 4.57 -17.79 -11.74
CA LEU A 240 3.59 -16.74 -11.47
C LEU A 240 2.21 -17.11 -12.01
N LEU A 241 2.13 -17.54 -13.27
CA LEU A 241 0.86 -17.93 -13.90
C LEU A 241 0.22 -19.11 -13.17
N THR A 242 1.01 -20.10 -12.76
CA THR A 242 0.54 -21.22 -11.94
C THR A 242 -0.01 -20.75 -10.59
N LYS A 243 0.73 -19.90 -9.86
CA LYS A 243 0.27 -19.38 -8.56
C LYS A 243 -1.02 -18.56 -8.70
N ILE A 244 -1.18 -17.76 -9.75
CA ILE A 244 -2.41 -17.00 -10.02
C ILE A 244 -3.59 -17.95 -10.25
N ARG A 245 -3.40 -18.99 -11.03
CA ARG A 245 -4.40 -20.03 -11.29
C ARG A 245 -4.82 -20.74 -9.99
N ASP A 246 -3.85 -21.13 -9.17
CA ASP A 246 -4.10 -21.82 -7.89
C ASP A 246 -4.85 -20.95 -6.88
N LEU A 247 -4.65 -19.63 -6.91
CA LEU A 247 -5.37 -18.66 -6.11
C LEU A 247 -6.84 -18.49 -6.55
N LYS A 248 -7.21 -18.93 -7.76
CA LYS A 248 -8.57 -18.82 -8.34
C LYS A 248 -9.11 -17.39 -8.30
N VAL A 249 -8.25 -16.43 -8.60
CA VAL A 249 -8.58 -15.00 -8.63
C VAL A 249 -8.82 -14.54 -10.07
N GLN A 250 -9.67 -13.54 -10.25
CA GLN A 250 -9.74 -12.85 -11.54
C GLN A 250 -8.47 -12.01 -11.74
N ALA A 251 -7.68 -12.34 -12.75
CA ALA A 251 -6.45 -11.64 -13.08
C ALA A 251 -6.52 -11.03 -14.48
N TRP A 252 -6.09 -9.78 -14.61
CA TRP A 252 -5.86 -9.08 -15.87
C TRP A 252 -4.36 -8.86 -16.01
N ILE A 253 -3.79 -9.42 -17.06
CA ILE A 253 -2.35 -9.39 -17.29
C ILE A 253 -2.10 -8.80 -18.67
N THR A 254 -1.28 -7.76 -18.74
CA THR A 254 -0.91 -7.14 -20.02
C THR A 254 0.50 -7.54 -20.44
N SER A 255 0.72 -7.64 -21.73
CA SER A 255 2.04 -7.79 -22.36
C SER A 255 1.99 -7.38 -23.82
N THR A 256 3.13 -6.99 -24.36
CA THR A 256 3.30 -6.73 -25.82
C THR A 256 3.52 -8.02 -26.61
N ASP A 257 3.88 -9.13 -25.95
CA ASP A 257 4.15 -10.40 -26.59
C ASP A 257 3.15 -11.48 -26.15
N PRO A 258 2.24 -11.94 -27.04
CA PRO A 258 1.25 -12.97 -26.71
C PRO A 258 1.88 -14.35 -26.45
N GLU A 259 3.09 -14.62 -26.96
CA GLU A 259 3.80 -15.88 -26.77
C GLU A 259 4.11 -16.18 -25.29
N LEU A 260 4.22 -15.14 -24.46
CA LEU A 260 4.45 -15.26 -23.02
C LEU A 260 3.30 -15.94 -22.27
N PHE A 261 2.14 -16.09 -22.91
CA PHE A 261 0.93 -16.67 -22.32
C PHE A 261 0.54 -18.02 -22.92
N ARG A 262 1.43 -18.68 -23.67
CA ARG A 262 1.12 -19.97 -24.33
C ARG A 262 0.59 -21.04 -23.37
N SER A 263 1.11 -21.06 -22.13
CA SER A 263 0.67 -22.01 -21.10
C SER A 263 -0.76 -21.81 -20.61
N LEU A 264 -1.37 -20.65 -20.93
CA LEU A 264 -2.76 -20.34 -20.59
C LEU A 264 -3.73 -20.59 -21.76
N SER A 265 -3.27 -21.15 -22.87
CA SER A 265 -4.13 -21.43 -24.02
C SER A 265 -5.27 -22.38 -23.64
N GLY A 266 -6.51 -21.95 -23.88
CA GLY A 266 -7.73 -22.68 -23.47
C GLY A 266 -8.16 -22.50 -22.03
N GLU A 267 -7.37 -21.81 -21.18
CA GLU A 267 -7.71 -21.51 -19.78
C GLU A 267 -7.99 -20.02 -19.53
N ALA A 268 -7.59 -19.14 -20.45
CA ALA A 268 -7.76 -17.69 -20.33
C ALA A 268 -8.42 -17.09 -21.58
N GLN A 269 -9.07 -15.96 -21.41
CA GLN A 269 -9.53 -15.11 -22.51
C GLN A 269 -8.40 -14.19 -22.94
N PHE A 270 -8.23 -14.04 -24.25
CA PHE A 270 -7.21 -13.18 -24.84
C PHE A 270 -7.88 -12.00 -25.56
N TRP A 271 -7.38 -10.80 -25.28
CA TRP A 271 -7.85 -9.57 -25.86
C TRP A 271 -6.69 -8.84 -26.53
N GLU A 272 -6.87 -8.46 -27.80
CA GLU A 272 -5.90 -7.63 -28.52
C GLU A 272 -6.36 -6.16 -28.50
N VAL A 273 -5.44 -5.26 -28.14
CA VAL A 273 -5.65 -3.81 -28.19
C VAL A 273 -4.85 -3.25 -29.34
N LYS A 274 -5.51 -2.83 -30.42
CA LYS A 274 -4.87 -2.29 -31.61
C LYS A 274 -5.69 -1.13 -32.17
N ASN A 275 -5.02 -0.02 -32.52
CA ASN A 275 -5.66 1.16 -33.12
C ASN A 275 -6.89 1.66 -32.30
N ASN A 276 -6.76 1.75 -30.97
CA ASN A 276 -7.83 2.14 -30.03
C ASN A 276 -9.07 1.22 -30.07
N THR A 277 -8.95 0.01 -30.57
CA THR A 277 -10.00 -1.01 -30.60
C THR A 277 -9.57 -2.21 -29.78
N VAL A 278 -10.52 -2.79 -29.05
CA VAL A 278 -10.33 -4.02 -28.29
C VAL A 278 -11.10 -5.14 -28.99
N SER A 279 -10.46 -6.24 -29.28
CA SER A 279 -11.07 -7.43 -29.89
C SER A 279 -10.64 -8.69 -29.15
N GLU A 280 -11.55 -9.65 -29.01
CA GLU A 280 -11.22 -10.99 -28.54
C GLU A 280 -10.43 -11.74 -29.61
N ARG A 281 -9.45 -12.54 -29.20
CA ARG A 281 -8.52 -13.24 -30.09
C ARG A 281 -8.75 -14.76 -30.09
#